data_e96cad350c9f829d36e0dffbe9e8e877
#
_entry.id   e96cad350c9f829d36e0dffbe9e8e877
#
_cell.length_a   1.000
_cell.length_b   1.000
_cell.length_c   1.000
_cell.angle_alpha   90.00
_cell.angle_beta   90.00
_cell.angle_gamma   90.00
#
_symmetry.space_group_name_H-M   'P 1'
#
loop_
_entity.id
_entity.type
_entity.pdbx_description
1 polymer ?
#
loop_
_entity_poly.entity_id
_entity_poly.type
_entity_poly.pdbx_seq_one_letter_code
_entity_poly.pdbx_strand_id
1 'polypeptide(L)'
;TIPVPLAAMIPKGIEGLMTAGRCLSVDHDLAQAIRMQRAMQQCGEAVATAASLALQHGVSVREVNYAELAAELRRSGCLPAERPPTVEQLLPVGPDAIREALASEHPGLAIWAARRQGPALQPQLRAWLADVSPDSNLARNAALALGLLDDAAALPVLRRIIGSRDPFVPGSGRKLNAPRLCAALYLAGRMGDAEVLDDTAALLADPETAFDVFSYAFTALLAIGEAHPGLRPRTAEGLRGVLERSDFSRLLCRHRSRWMESSTNYFRIAAAMSLDRWDLTHALMRGLDPDALSFREQALYRRSRKMRHASGGETLQVAREALAGAGQP
;
A
#
# COMPACT_ATOMS: atom_id res chain seq x y z
N THR A 1 -16.39 7.97 5.99
CA THR A 1 -17.45 6.98 6.24
C THR A 1 -17.49 6.03 5.05
N ILE A 2 -17.50 4.73 5.33
CA ILE A 2 -17.62 3.69 4.30
C ILE A 2 -19.03 3.12 4.42
N PRO A 3 -19.90 3.25 3.39
CA PRO A 3 -21.22 2.67 3.44
C PRO A 3 -21.14 1.15 3.26
N VAL A 4 -21.74 0.41 4.20
CA VAL A 4 -21.91 -1.05 4.09
C VAL A 4 -23.35 -1.32 3.69
N PRO A 5 -23.61 -1.98 2.55
CA PRO A 5 -24.96 -2.28 2.12
C PRO A 5 -25.62 -3.33 3.05
N LEU A 6 -26.91 -3.15 3.34
CA LEU A 6 -27.66 -4.11 4.17
C LEU A 6 -27.57 -5.55 3.63
N ALA A 7 -27.52 -5.72 2.33
CA ALA A 7 -27.38 -7.03 1.68
C ALA A 7 -26.11 -7.79 2.09
N ALA A 8 -25.05 -7.10 2.51
CA ALA A 8 -23.83 -7.74 3.04
C ALA A 8 -24.05 -8.42 4.40
N MET A 9 -25.17 -8.13 5.06
CA MET A 9 -25.56 -8.67 6.37
C MET A 9 -26.65 -9.75 6.27
N ILE A 10 -27.13 -10.06 5.05
CA ILE A 10 -28.19 -11.06 4.81
C ILE A 10 -27.61 -12.23 4.01
N PRO A 11 -27.49 -13.43 4.60
CA PRO A 11 -26.96 -14.60 3.89
C PRO A 11 -27.82 -14.97 2.66
N LYS A 12 -27.17 -15.30 1.56
CA LYS A 12 -27.83 -15.72 0.33
C LYS A 12 -28.53 -17.08 0.55
N GLY A 13 -29.80 -17.17 0.15
CA GLY A 13 -30.55 -18.43 0.15
C GLY A 13 -31.01 -18.90 1.54
N ILE A 14 -30.87 -18.08 2.59
CA ILE A 14 -31.36 -18.40 3.94
C ILE A 14 -32.32 -17.28 4.36
N GLU A 15 -33.55 -17.65 4.70
CA GLU A 15 -34.55 -16.71 5.20
C GLU A 15 -34.52 -16.61 6.72
N GLY A 16 -34.94 -15.46 7.25
CA GLY A 16 -35.01 -15.21 8.68
C GLY A 16 -33.67 -15.10 9.42
N LEU A 17 -32.56 -15.05 8.70
CA LEU A 17 -31.20 -14.94 9.25
C LEU A 17 -30.52 -13.67 8.78
N MET A 18 -29.89 -12.96 9.72
CA MET A 18 -28.98 -11.87 9.46
C MET A 18 -27.67 -12.08 10.21
N THR A 19 -26.60 -11.50 9.72
CA THR A 19 -25.27 -11.56 10.34
C THR A 19 -24.80 -10.17 10.74
N ALA A 20 -24.12 -10.08 11.88
CA ALA A 20 -23.47 -8.86 12.36
C ALA A 20 -22.04 -9.17 12.78
N GLY A 21 -21.22 -8.14 12.88
CA GLY A 21 -19.82 -8.31 13.26
C GLY A 21 -18.90 -8.60 12.05
N ARG A 22 -17.82 -9.36 12.27
CA ARG A 22 -16.78 -9.57 11.25
C ARG A 22 -17.11 -10.64 10.21
N CYS A 23 -18.29 -11.21 10.25
CA CYS A 23 -18.79 -12.23 9.33
C CYS A 23 -19.63 -11.65 8.17
N LEU A 24 -19.44 -10.36 7.87
CA LEU A 24 -20.09 -9.69 6.76
C LEU A 24 -19.60 -10.23 5.41
N SER A 25 -20.48 -10.30 4.42
CA SER A 25 -20.15 -10.67 3.04
C SER A 25 -19.51 -9.47 2.32
N VAL A 26 -18.21 -9.31 2.49
CA VAL A 26 -17.39 -8.25 1.90
C VAL A 26 -16.05 -8.81 1.45
N ASP A 27 -15.41 -8.14 0.49
CA ASP A 27 -14.05 -8.52 0.09
C ASP A 27 -13.03 -8.24 1.21
N HIS A 28 -11.81 -8.79 1.03
CA HIS A 28 -10.74 -8.70 2.02
C HIS A 28 -10.37 -7.26 2.35
N ASP A 29 -10.28 -6.39 1.36
CA ASP A 29 -9.80 -5.01 1.54
C ASP A 29 -10.85 -4.18 2.29
N LEU A 30 -12.12 -4.34 1.95
CA LEU A 30 -13.21 -3.70 2.67
C LEU A 30 -13.31 -4.22 4.10
N ALA A 31 -13.13 -5.53 4.32
CA ALA A 31 -13.11 -6.12 5.64
C ALA A 31 -12.05 -5.46 6.55
N GLN A 32 -10.86 -5.14 6.02
CA GLN A 32 -9.83 -4.43 6.78
C GLN A 32 -10.26 -3.02 7.20
N ALA A 33 -11.04 -2.34 6.37
CA ALA A 33 -11.49 -0.98 6.64
C ALA A 33 -12.63 -0.89 7.66
N ILE A 34 -13.50 -1.92 7.74
CA ILE A 34 -14.72 -1.90 8.57
C ILE A 34 -14.63 -2.79 9.83
N ARG A 35 -13.57 -3.55 10.05
CA ARG A 35 -13.41 -4.51 11.17
C ARG A 35 -13.27 -3.89 12.56
N MET A 36 -13.23 -2.57 12.65
CA MET A 36 -13.06 -1.86 13.91
C MET A 36 -14.31 -2.00 14.80
N GLN A 37 -14.08 -2.08 16.09
CA GLN A 37 -15.14 -2.34 17.08
C GLN A 37 -16.37 -1.44 16.89
N ARG A 38 -16.16 -0.14 16.72
CA ARG A 38 -17.26 0.82 16.49
C ARG A 38 -18.07 0.50 15.24
N ALA A 39 -17.42 0.16 14.13
CA ALA A 39 -18.13 -0.20 12.91
C ALA A 39 -18.94 -1.49 13.09
N MET A 40 -18.41 -2.45 13.84
CA MET A 40 -19.12 -3.71 14.13
C MET A 40 -20.34 -3.49 15.03
N GLN A 41 -20.27 -2.56 16.00
CA GLN A 41 -21.43 -2.16 16.82
C GLN A 41 -22.52 -1.51 15.94
N GLN A 42 -22.16 -0.62 15.03
CA GLN A 42 -23.10 0.00 14.09
C GLN A 42 -23.75 -1.05 13.17
N CYS A 43 -23.00 -2.05 12.70
CA CYS A 43 -23.57 -3.16 11.95
C CYS A 43 -24.57 -3.97 12.79
N GLY A 44 -24.27 -4.22 14.05
CA GLY A 44 -25.18 -4.90 14.98
C GLY A 44 -26.49 -4.15 15.18
N GLU A 45 -26.42 -2.83 15.38
CA GLU A 45 -27.60 -1.97 15.52
C GLU A 45 -28.43 -1.98 14.22
N ALA A 46 -27.80 -1.88 13.04
CA ALA A 46 -28.49 -1.93 11.78
C ALA A 46 -29.24 -3.25 11.56
N VAL A 47 -28.63 -4.37 11.92
CA VAL A 47 -29.25 -5.71 11.85
C VAL A 47 -30.43 -5.81 12.82
N ALA A 48 -30.28 -5.38 14.06
CA ALA A 48 -31.34 -5.44 15.07
C ALA A 48 -32.54 -4.56 14.67
N THR A 49 -32.29 -3.36 14.17
CA THR A 49 -33.34 -2.45 13.71
C THR A 49 -34.09 -3.03 12.49
N ALA A 50 -33.34 -3.57 11.52
CA ALA A 50 -33.95 -4.21 10.35
C ALA A 50 -34.81 -5.43 10.73
N ALA A 51 -34.33 -6.28 11.63
CA ALA A 51 -35.09 -7.41 12.13
C ALA A 51 -36.37 -6.97 12.88
N SER A 52 -36.28 -5.90 13.69
CA SER A 52 -37.43 -5.35 14.39
C SER A 52 -38.49 -4.83 13.41
N LEU A 53 -38.11 -4.09 12.39
CA LEU A 53 -39.02 -3.59 11.35
C LEU A 53 -39.64 -4.75 10.55
N ALA A 54 -38.87 -5.77 10.20
CA ALA A 54 -39.39 -6.97 9.53
C ALA A 54 -40.49 -7.65 10.35
N LEU A 55 -40.28 -7.82 11.64
CA LEU A 55 -41.28 -8.39 12.55
C LEU A 55 -42.52 -7.49 12.69
N GLN A 56 -42.34 -6.18 12.84
CA GLN A 56 -43.44 -5.22 12.97
C GLN A 56 -44.35 -5.21 11.74
N HIS A 57 -43.77 -5.32 10.55
CA HIS A 57 -44.50 -5.29 9.29
C HIS A 57 -44.88 -6.68 8.77
N GLY A 58 -44.45 -7.75 9.43
CA GLY A 58 -44.73 -9.13 8.98
C GLY A 58 -44.10 -9.47 7.64
N VAL A 59 -42.94 -8.90 7.32
CA VAL A 59 -42.21 -9.07 6.04
C VAL A 59 -40.88 -9.79 6.27
N SER A 60 -40.30 -10.29 5.18
CA SER A 60 -38.90 -10.79 5.21
C SER A 60 -37.93 -9.63 5.46
N VAL A 61 -36.78 -9.93 6.12
CA VAL A 61 -35.69 -8.95 6.29
C VAL A 61 -35.17 -8.40 4.97
N ARG A 62 -35.42 -9.09 3.86
CA ARG A 62 -35.08 -8.66 2.49
C ARG A 62 -36.03 -7.61 1.94
N GLU A 63 -37.25 -7.54 2.49
CA GLU A 63 -38.34 -6.69 2.05
C GLU A 63 -38.51 -5.45 2.95
N VAL A 64 -37.67 -5.31 3.98
CA VAL A 64 -37.70 -4.14 4.87
C VAL A 64 -37.55 -2.86 4.06
N ASN A 65 -38.43 -1.89 4.33
CA ASN A 65 -38.35 -0.58 3.71
C ASN A 65 -37.05 0.12 4.13
N TYR A 66 -36.16 0.30 3.14
CA TYR A 66 -34.85 0.90 3.39
C TYR A 66 -34.95 2.38 3.86
N ALA A 67 -35.93 3.13 3.41
CA ALA A 67 -36.10 4.53 3.82
C ALA A 67 -36.48 4.63 5.30
N GLU A 68 -37.38 3.75 5.76
CA GLU A 68 -37.77 3.64 7.17
C GLU A 68 -36.60 3.18 8.04
N LEU A 69 -35.90 2.10 7.64
CA LEU A 69 -34.69 1.65 8.31
C LEU A 69 -33.65 2.75 8.45
N ALA A 70 -33.39 3.48 7.36
CA ALA A 70 -32.41 4.55 7.39
C ALA A 70 -32.85 5.73 8.27
N ALA A 71 -34.15 6.02 8.38
CA ALA A 71 -34.69 7.05 9.27
C ALA A 71 -34.47 6.65 10.74
N GLU A 72 -34.78 5.39 11.10
CA GLU A 72 -34.56 4.89 12.46
C GLU A 72 -33.08 4.92 12.85
N LEU A 73 -32.18 4.46 11.95
CA LEU A 73 -30.74 4.46 12.17
C LEU A 73 -30.15 5.88 12.26
N ARG A 74 -30.76 6.88 11.61
CA ARG A 74 -30.37 8.28 11.80
C ARG A 74 -30.86 8.82 13.14
N ARG A 75 -32.08 8.46 13.52
CA ARG A 75 -32.66 8.87 14.80
C ARG A 75 -31.86 8.35 15.98
N SER A 76 -31.32 7.13 15.90
CA SER A 76 -30.45 6.55 16.92
C SER A 76 -29.01 7.05 16.88
N GLY A 77 -28.61 7.75 15.81
CA GLY A 77 -27.21 8.17 15.60
C GLY A 77 -26.29 7.09 15.01
N CYS A 78 -26.83 5.94 14.65
CA CYS A 78 -26.09 4.89 13.97
C CYS A 78 -25.64 5.30 12.55
N LEU A 79 -26.53 5.98 11.82
CA LEU A 79 -26.19 6.65 10.58
C LEU A 79 -26.05 8.17 10.80
N PRO A 80 -25.17 8.84 10.05
CA PRO A 80 -25.09 10.30 10.11
C PRO A 80 -26.40 10.93 9.63
N ALA A 81 -26.74 12.12 10.18
CA ALA A 81 -27.96 12.85 9.83
C ALA A 81 -28.03 13.12 8.32
N GLU A 82 -26.90 13.51 7.75
CA GLU A 82 -26.75 13.69 6.31
C GLU A 82 -25.86 12.62 5.72
N ARG A 83 -26.13 12.23 4.50
CA ARG A 83 -25.26 11.31 3.77
C ARG A 83 -23.91 12.01 3.51
N PRO A 84 -22.79 11.47 3.98
CA PRO A 84 -21.49 12.06 3.70
C PRO A 84 -21.26 12.07 2.19
N PRO A 85 -20.56 13.08 1.66
CA PRO A 85 -20.25 13.16 0.25
C PRO A 85 -19.43 11.93 -0.18
N THR A 86 -19.69 11.43 -1.38
CA THR A 86 -18.87 10.40 -2.00
C THR A 86 -17.52 10.96 -2.39
N VAL A 87 -16.52 10.09 -2.62
CA VAL A 87 -15.20 10.53 -3.08
C VAL A 87 -15.33 11.33 -4.39
N GLU A 88 -16.22 10.90 -5.29
CA GLU A 88 -16.49 11.56 -6.56
C GLU A 88 -16.96 13.01 -6.38
N GLN A 89 -17.82 13.25 -5.38
CA GLN A 89 -18.33 14.60 -5.06
C GLN A 89 -17.27 15.51 -4.42
N LEU A 90 -16.18 14.91 -3.89
CA LEU A 90 -15.06 15.64 -3.29
C LEU A 90 -13.94 15.94 -4.28
N LEU A 91 -13.96 15.32 -5.46
CA LEU A 91 -12.90 15.54 -6.45
C LEU A 91 -13.00 16.95 -7.05
N PRO A 92 -11.85 17.62 -7.24
CA PRO A 92 -11.85 18.90 -7.97
C PRO A 92 -12.33 18.69 -9.41
N VAL A 93 -13.20 19.57 -9.86
CA VAL A 93 -13.83 19.51 -11.19
C VAL A 93 -13.21 20.56 -12.10
N GLY A 94 -12.73 20.10 -13.25
CA GLY A 94 -12.09 20.95 -14.26
C GLY A 94 -10.59 21.16 -14.05
N PRO A 95 -9.88 21.55 -15.12
CA PRO A 95 -8.42 21.68 -15.09
C PRO A 95 -7.91 22.69 -14.05
N ASP A 96 -8.56 23.84 -13.94
CA ASP A 96 -8.09 24.91 -13.02
C ASP A 96 -8.18 24.49 -11.56
N ALA A 97 -9.30 23.87 -11.15
CA ALA A 97 -9.47 23.36 -9.80
C ALA A 97 -8.47 22.23 -9.49
N ILE A 98 -8.17 21.37 -10.47
CA ILE A 98 -7.15 20.31 -10.32
C ILE A 98 -5.77 20.95 -10.17
N ARG A 99 -5.44 21.96 -10.98
CA ARG A 99 -4.16 22.66 -10.93
C ARG A 99 -3.94 23.33 -9.57
N GLU A 100 -4.94 24.05 -9.09
CA GLU A 100 -4.90 24.71 -7.77
C GLU A 100 -4.69 23.69 -6.64
N ALA A 101 -5.47 22.62 -6.65
CA ALA A 101 -5.37 21.57 -5.65
C ALA A 101 -4.03 20.78 -5.71
N LEU A 102 -3.45 20.58 -6.91
CA LEU A 102 -2.09 20.02 -7.06
C LEU A 102 -1.01 20.95 -6.50
N ALA A 103 -1.20 22.27 -6.56
CA ALA A 103 -0.26 23.24 -5.98
C ALA A 103 -0.34 23.32 -4.45
N SER A 104 -1.41 22.81 -3.85
CA SER A 104 -1.68 22.92 -2.42
C SER A 104 -0.90 21.87 -1.59
N GLU A 105 -1.03 21.97 -0.26
CA GLU A 105 -0.52 20.96 0.68
C GLU A 105 -1.42 19.71 0.77
N HIS A 106 -2.58 19.71 0.10
CA HIS A 106 -3.57 18.62 0.10
C HIS A 106 -3.82 18.04 -1.30
N PRO A 107 -2.81 17.59 -2.03
CA PRO A 107 -2.93 17.22 -3.44
C PRO A 107 -3.65 15.88 -3.69
N GLY A 108 -3.96 15.11 -2.65
CA GLY A 108 -4.41 13.73 -2.78
C GLY A 108 -5.64 13.54 -3.67
N LEU A 109 -6.67 14.37 -3.48
CA LEU A 109 -7.89 14.31 -4.30
C LEU A 109 -7.64 14.77 -5.74
N ALA A 110 -6.75 15.74 -5.96
CA ALA A 110 -6.38 16.20 -7.28
C ALA A 110 -5.59 15.16 -8.07
N ILE A 111 -4.64 14.48 -7.42
CA ILE A 111 -3.91 13.35 -8.01
C ILE A 111 -4.89 12.23 -8.40
N TRP A 112 -5.86 11.94 -7.53
CA TRP A 112 -6.89 10.96 -7.81
C TRP A 112 -7.83 11.39 -8.95
N ALA A 113 -8.24 12.66 -9.00
CA ALA A 113 -9.03 13.22 -10.09
C ALA A 113 -8.28 13.11 -11.43
N ALA A 114 -7.01 13.47 -11.45
CA ALA A 114 -6.15 13.34 -12.63
C ALA A 114 -6.05 11.87 -13.10
N ARG A 115 -5.84 10.93 -12.18
CA ARG A 115 -5.83 9.50 -12.51
C ARG A 115 -7.14 9.01 -13.10
N ARG A 116 -8.28 9.50 -12.61
CA ARG A 116 -9.62 9.13 -13.13
C ARG A 116 -9.91 9.72 -14.51
N GLN A 117 -9.47 10.95 -14.78
CA GLN A 117 -9.57 11.52 -16.12
C GLN A 117 -8.68 10.82 -17.14
N GLY A 118 -7.61 10.17 -16.66
CA GLY A 118 -6.75 9.34 -17.48
C GLY A 118 -6.03 10.13 -18.58
N PRO A 119 -5.86 9.54 -19.77
CA PRO A 119 -5.09 10.15 -20.86
C PRO A 119 -5.59 11.52 -21.30
N ALA A 120 -6.87 11.86 -21.06
CA ALA A 120 -7.42 13.14 -21.47
C ALA A 120 -6.76 14.35 -20.78
N LEU A 121 -6.25 14.16 -19.53
CA LEU A 121 -5.60 15.23 -18.78
C LEU A 121 -4.07 15.25 -18.95
N GLN A 122 -3.45 14.21 -19.53
CA GLN A 122 -2.00 14.14 -19.70
C GLN A 122 -1.36 15.35 -20.40
N PRO A 123 -1.92 15.86 -21.53
CA PRO A 123 -1.34 17.03 -22.19
C PRO A 123 -1.29 18.25 -21.27
N GLN A 124 -2.34 18.44 -20.48
CA GLN A 124 -2.44 19.57 -19.54
C GLN A 124 -1.47 19.42 -18.37
N LEU A 125 -1.33 18.20 -17.82
CA LEU A 125 -0.35 17.91 -16.76
C LEU A 125 1.09 18.16 -17.24
N ARG A 126 1.42 17.76 -18.49
CA ARG A 126 2.73 18.02 -19.08
C ARG A 126 2.97 19.52 -19.27
N ALA A 127 1.96 20.27 -19.72
CA ALA A 127 2.05 21.73 -19.85
C ALA A 127 2.32 22.40 -18.49
N TRP A 128 1.61 22.00 -17.44
CA TRP A 128 1.86 22.54 -16.10
C TRP A 128 3.25 22.19 -15.58
N LEU A 129 3.75 20.99 -15.90
CA LEU A 129 5.09 20.58 -15.50
C LEU A 129 6.17 21.44 -16.17
N ALA A 130 5.95 21.84 -17.42
CA ALA A 130 6.89 22.66 -18.20
C ALA A 130 6.86 24.15 -17.82
N ASP A 131 5.71 24.63 -17.30
CA ASP A 131 5.44 26.07 -17.05
C ASP A 131 5.90 26.56 -15.68
N VAL A 132 6.29 25.66 -14.78
CA VAL A 132 6.63 26.02 -13.39
C VAL A 132 7.98 25.45 -12.97
N SER A 133 8.55 26.01 -11.88
CA SER A 133 9.76 25.44 -11.29
C SER A 133 9.55 23.96 -10.93
N PRO A 134 10.49 23.07 -11.30
CA PRO A 134 10.41 21.64 -10.97
C PRO A 134 10.41 21.38 -9.46
N ASP A 135 10.75 22.35 -8.64
CA ASP A 135 10.73 22.25 -7.19
C ASP A 135 9.41 22.72 -6.56
N SER A 136 8.50 23.28 -7.36
CA SER A 136 7.18 23.67 -6.89
C SER A 136 6.31 22.47 -6.51
N ASN A 137 5.36 22.67 -5.59
CA ASN A 137 4.38 21.64 -5.27
C ASN A 137 3.57 21.21 -6.50
N LEU A 138 3.21 22.16 -7.36
CA LEU A 138 2.48 21.87 -8.58
C LEU A 138 3.27 20.90 -9.48
N ALA A 139 4.54 21.19 -9.78
CA ALA A 139 5.38 20.33 -10.61
C ALA A 139 5.52 18.92 -9.99
N ARG A 140 5.87 18.86 -8.72
CA ARG A 140 6.09 17.59 -8.01
C ARG A 140 4.82 16.75 -7.95
N ASN A 141 3.66 17.34 -7.67
CA ASN A 141 2.39 16.62 -7.58
C ASN A 141 1.82 16.26 -8.97
N ALA A 142 2.03 17.13 -9.98
CA ALA A 142 1.69 16.81 -11.37
C ALA A 142 2.54 15.64 -11.90
N ALA A 143 3.82 15.58 -11.54
CA ALA A 143 4.67 14.42 -11.86
C ALA A 143 4.17 13.13 -11.22
N LEU A 144 3.68 13.16 -9.96
CA LEU A 144 3.03 11.99 -9.37
C LEU A 144 1.79 11.55 -10.16
N ALA A 145 0.96 12.51 -10.58
CA ALA A 145 -0.23 12.21 -11.39
C ALA A 145 0.13 11.60 -12.75
N LEU A 146 1.13 12.17 -13.46
CA LEU A 146 1.66 11.63 -14.71
C LEU A 146 2.28 10.23 -14.51
N GLY A 147 3.06 10.03 -13.45
CA GLY A 147 3.62 8.73 -13.10
C GLY A 147 2.54 7.67 -12.86
N LEU A 148 1.39 8.02 -12.28
CA LEU A 148 0.24 7.11 -12.14
C LEU A 148 -0.41 6.76 -13.50
N LEU A 149 -0.18 7.56 -14.52
CA LEU A 149 -0.62 7.34 -15.91
C LEU A 149 0.47 6.72 -16.79
N ASP A 150 1.58 6.28 -16.20
CA ASP A 150 2.76 5.71 -16.87
C ASP A 150 3.39 6.65 -17.92
N ASP A 151 3.31 7.97 -17.67
CA ASP A 151 3.81 9.00 -18.55
C ASP A 151 5.28 9.33 -18.25
N ALA A 152 6.18 9.06 -19.21
CA ALA A 152 7.61 9.27 -19.05
C ALA A 152 8.01 10.73 -18.75
N ALA A 153 7.17 11.72 -19.07
CA ALA A 153 7.41 13.11 -18.70
C ALA A 153 7.51 13.34 -17.18
N ALA A 154 7.00 12.40 -16.37
CA ALA A 154 7.15 12.44 -14.92
C ALA A 154 8.59 12.21 -14.43
N LEU A 155 9.37 11.39 -15.14
CA LEU A 155 10.64 10.84 -14.66
C LEU A 155 11.64 11.90 -14.21
N PRO A 156 11.91 12.99 -14.94
CA PRO A 156 12.89 13.98 -14.50
C PRO A 156 12.55 14.60 -13.13
N VAL A 157 11.25 14.84 -12.86
CA VAL A 157 10.81 15.40 -11.57
C VAL A 157 10.77 14.33 -10.48
N LEU A 158 10.39 13.08 -10.80
CA LEU A 158 10.46 11.97 -9.84
C LEU A 158 11.90 11.72 -9.37
N ARG A 159 12.87 11.72 -10.29
CA ARG A 159 14.32 11.63 -9.98
C ARG A 159 14.75 12.75 -9.03
N ARG A 160 14.28 13.98 -9.29
CA ARG A 160 14.59 15.13 -8.45
C ARG A 160 14.00 15.01 -7.05
N ILE A 161 12.77 14.50 -6.92
CA ILE A 161 12.14 14.18 -5.62
C ILE A 161 12.98 13.15 -4.85
N ILE A 162 13.47 12.12 -5.53
CA ILE A 162 14.24 11.03 -4.93
C ILE A 162 15.63 11.54 -4.52
N GLY A 163 16.38 12.17 -5.43
CA GLY A 163 17.72 12.67 -5.17
C GLY A 163 17.75 13.74 -4.08
N SER A 164 16.72 14.62 -3.99
CA SER A 164 16.60 15.60 -2.93
C SER A 164 16.07 15.04 -1.60
N ARG A 165 15.67 13.77 -1.57
CA ARG A 165 15.00 13.12 -0.42
C ARG A 165 13.81 13.94 0.10
N ASP A 166 12.94 14.39 -0.80
CA ASP A 166 11.84 15.32 -0.51
C ASP A 166 11.07 14.95 0.76
N PRO A 167 11.14 15.75 1.84
CA PRO A 167 10.52 15.44 3.12
C PRO A 167 9.04 15.80 3.17
N PHE A 168 8.49 16.42 2.12
CA PHE A 168 7.11 16.90 2.12
C PHE A 168 6.13 15.76 2.40
N VAL A 169 5.32 15.95 3.44
CA VAL A 169 4.25 15.03 3.83
C VAL A 169 2.91 15.67 3.48
N PRO A 170 2.16 15.14 2.51
CA PRO A 170 0.86 15.71 2.14
C PRO A 170 -0.08 15.78 3.33
N GLY A 171 -0.79 16.90 3.47
CA GLY A 171 -1.85 17.04 4.46
C GLY A 171 -3.00 16.06 4.16
N SER A 172 -3.46 15.35 5.16
CA SER A 172 -4.68 14.55 5.08
C SER A 172 -5.30 14.39 6.47
N GLY A 173 -6.55 13.96 6.51
CA GLY A 173 -7.22 13.62 7.78
C GLY A 173 -6.68 12.36 8.46
N ARG A 174 -5.65 11.70 7.91
CA ARG A 174 -5.01 10.53 8.51
C ARG A 174 -3.86 10.95 9.42
N LYS A 175 -3.68 10.22 10.51
CA LYS A 175 -2.56 10.45 11.45
C LYS A 175 -1.18 10.11 10.85
N LEU A 176 -1.16 9.37 9.77
CA LEU A 176 0.03 8.73 9.23
C LEU A 176 0.01 8.85 7.71
N ASN A 177 0.72 9.85 7.23
CA ASN A 177 0.98 10.05 5.82
C ASN A 177 2.46 9.77 5.55
N ALA A 178 2.73 9.05 4.48
CA ALA A 178 4.08 8.85 3.99
C ALA A 178 4.58 10.14 3.29
N PRO A 179 5.88 10.42 3.32
CA PRO A 179 6.48 11.48 2.52
C PRO A 179 6.22 11.29 1.02
N ARG A 180 6.17 12.38 0.27
CA ARG A 180 6.05 12.38 -1.20
C ARG A 180 7.16 11.54 -1.86
N LEU A 181 8.33 11.50 -1.26
CA LEU A 181 9.44 10.63 -1.63
C LEU A 181 9.00 9.16 -1.80
N CYS A 182 8.13 8.64 -0.92
CA CYS A 182 7.64 7.26 -1.03
C CYS A 182 6.84 7.03 -2.30
N ALA A 183 5.99 7.99 -2.68
CA ALA A 183 5.23 7.91 -3.92
C ALA A 183 6.15 7.99 -5.15
N ALA A 184 7.16 8.85 -5.12
CA ALA A 184 8.14 8.97 -6.20
C ALA A 184 8.94 7.67 -6.39
N LEU A 185 9.41 7.07 -5.31
CA LEU A 185 10.11 5.77 -5.33
C LEU A 185 9.23 4.67 -5.93
N TYR A 186 7.97 4.58 -5.47
CA TYR A 186 7.02 3.61 -6.01
C TYR A 186 6.83 3.78 -7.53
N LEU A 187 6.61 5.02 -7.98
CA LEU A 187 6.34 5.30 -9.38
C LEU A 187 7.58 5.08 -10.26
N ALA A 188 8.74 5.57 -9.84
CA ALA A 188 10.00 5.36 -10.57
C ALA A 188 10.32 3.86 -10.67
N GLY A 189 10.18 3.10 -9.60
CA GLY A 189 10.35 1.64 -9.62
C GLY A 189 9.36 0.95 -10.55
N ARG A 190 8.07 1.30 -10.49
CA ARG A 190 7.02 0.75 -11.35
C ARG A 190 7.27 1.04 -12.84
N MET A 191 7.78 2.23 -13.15
CA MET A 191 8.13 2.63 -14.51
C MET A 191 9.50 2.08 -14.94
N GLY A 192 10.21 1.36 -14.09
CA GLY A 192 11.51 0.78 -14.39
C GLY A 192 12.62 1.83 -14.60
N ASP A 193 12.57 2.96 -13.91
CA ASP A 193 13.55 4.03 -14.08
C ASP A 193 14.91 3.66 -13.49
N ALA A 194 15.83 3.25 -14.37
CA ALA A 194 17.17 2.82 -13.98
C ALA A 194 18.05 3.96 -13.41
N GLU A 195 17.76 5.22 -13.71
CA GLU A 195 18.58 6.35 -13.28
C GLU A 195 18.46 6.65 -11.77
N VAL A 196 17.40 6.14 -11.10
CA VAL A 196 17.27 6.28 -9.65
C VAL A 196 17.90 5.12 -8.85
N LEU A 197 18.59 4.20 -9.51
CA LEU A 197 19.13 3.01 -8.87
C LEU A 197 20.10 3.36 -7.74
N ASP A 198 21.03 4.28 -7.97
CA ASP A 198 22.04 4.67 -6.98
C ASP A 198 21.44 5.41 -5.80
N ASP A 199 20.55 6.37 -6.06
CA ASP A 199 19.85 7.10 -5.00
C ASP A 199 19.01 6.14 -4.14
N THR A 200 18.36 5.18 -4.79
CA THR A 200 17.55 4.16 -4.12
C THR A 200 18.42 3.23 -3.26
N ALA A 201 19.57 2.79 -3.77
CA ALA A 201 20.53 1.98 -3.01
C ALA A 201 21.11 2.77 -1.83
N ALA A 202 21.41 4.06 -2.01
CA ALA A 202 21.89 4.93 -0.95
C ALA A 202 20.86 5.09 0.19
N LEU A 203 19.56 5.18 -0.13
CA LEU A 203 18.49 5.20 0.88
C LEU A 203 18.44 3.89 1.69
N LEU A 204 18.71 2.74 1.07
CA LEU A 204 18.74 1.45 1.77
C LEU A 204 19.97 1.30 2.68
N ALA A 205 21.09 1.88 2.29
CA ALA A 205 22.33 1.84 3.06
C ALA A 205 22.35 2.83 4.24
N ASP A 206 21.58 3.91 4.18
CA ASP A 206 21.56 4.96 5.18
C ASP A 206 20.81 4.50 6.45
N PRO A 207 21.47 4.42 7.62
CA PRO A 207 20.83 3.99 8.87
C PRO A 207 19.74 4.93 9.36
N GLU A 208 19.76 6.20 8.96
CA GLU A 208 18.77 7.21 9.36
C GLU A 208 17.51 7.20 8.46
N THR A 209 17.49 6.39 7.41
CA THR A 209 16.30 6.28 6.55
C THR A 209 15.12 5.75 7.34
N ALA A 210 14.02 6.50 7.34
CA ALA A 210 12.76 6.11 7.97
C ALA A 210 12.20 4.84 7.33
N PHE A 211 11.52 4.01 8.13
CA PHE A 211 10.99 2.71 7.70
C PHE A 211 10.13 2.78 6.42
N ASP A 212 9.22 3.76 6.33
CA ASP A 212 8.37 3.90 5.15
C ASP A 212 9.21 4.14 3.90
N VAL A 213 10.17 5.07 3.95
CA VAL A 213 11.09 5.37 2.85
C VAL A 213 11.91 4.14 2.49
N PHE A 214 12.47 3.45 3.50
CA PHE A 214 13.21 2.21 3.29
C PHE A 214 12.37 1.15 2.57
N SER A 215 11.13 0.95 2.99
CA SER A 215 10.22 -0.04 2.37
C SER A 215 9.95 0.27 0.90
N TYR A 216 9.70 1.54 0.57
CA TYR A 216 9.47 1.95 -0.82
C TYR A 216 10.75 1.93 -1.66
N ALA A 217 11.90 2.31 -1.10
CA ALA A 217 13.19 2.20 -1.77
C ALA A 217 13.53 0.73 -2.08
N PHE A 218 13.30 -0.17 -1.13
CA PHE A 218 13.49 -1.60 -1.35
C PHE A 218 12.62 -2.13 -2.49
N THR A 219 11.33 -1.76 -2.51
CA THR A 219 10.40 -2.17 -3.56
C THR A 219 10.80 -1.61 -4.93
N ALA A 220 11.23 -0.34 -4.97
CA ALA A 220 11.70 0.31 -6.20
C ALA A 220 12.96 -0.38 -6.74
N LEU A 221 13.93 -0.68 -5.88
CA LEU A 221 15.16 -1.37 -6.27
C LEU A 221 14.88 -2.73 -6.90
N LEU A 222 13.99 -3.52 -6.30
CA LEU A 222 13.56 -4.81 -6.85
C LEU A 222 12.89 -4.64 -8.22
N ALA A 223 11.98 -3.68 -8.35
CA ALA A 223 11.26 -3.43 -9.60
C ALA A 223 12.21 -3.03 -10.75
N ILE A 224 13.23 -2.22 -10.47
CA ILE A 224 14.28 -1.86 -11.44
C ILE A 224 15.06 -3.10 -11.89
N GLY A 225 15.48 -3.96 -10.97
CA GLY A 225 16.18 -5.21 -11.30
C GLY A 225 15.33 -6.19 -12.11
N GLU A 226 14.02 -6.20 -11.91
CA GLU A 226 13.09 -6.98 -12.74
C GLU A 226 12.94 -6.39 -14.15
N ALA A 227 12.80 -5.08 -14.26
CA ALA A 227 12.64 -4.39 -15.53
C ALA A 227 13.91 -4.45 -16.40
N HIS A 228 15.10 -4.49 -15.76
CA HIS A 228 16.39 -4.40 -16.43
C HIS A 228 17.32 -5.57 -16.06
N PRO A 229 17.24 -6.73 -16.72
CA PRO A 229 18.10 -7.88 -16.42
C PRO A 229 19.60 -7.57 -16.41
N GLY A 230 20.06 -6.66 -17.27
CA GLY A 230 21.47 -6.22 -17.33
C GLY A 230 21.93 -5.43 -16.10
N LEU A 231 21.00 -4.85 -15.33
CA LEU A 231 21.30 -4.11 -14.10
C LEU A 231 21.18 -4.96 -12.83
N ARG A 232 20.75 -6.22 -12.94
CA ARG A 232 20.60 -7.12 -11.79
C ARG A 232 21.85 -7.24 -10.92
N PRO A 233 23.09 -7.36 -11.47
CA PRO A 233 24.29 -7.40 -10.63
C PRO A 233 24.45 -6.14 -9.77
N ARG A 234 24.20 -4.95 -10.34
CA ARG A 234 24.26 -3.67 -9.62
C ARG A 234 23.12 -3.53 -8.60
N THR A 235 21.92 -3.95 -8.95
CA THR A 235 20.77 -4.05 -8.04
C THR A 235 21.07 -5.00 -6.87
N ALA A 236 21.74 -6.12 -7.16
CA ALA A 236 22.14 -7.09 -6.15
C ALA A 236 23.11 -6.50 -5.10
N GLU A 237 23.99 -5.61 -5.52
CA GLU A 237 24.89 -4.90 -4.58
C GLU A 237 24.10 -4.02 -3.61
N GLY A 238 23.11 -3.29 -4.07
CA GLY A 238 22.20 -2.52 -3.20
C GLY A 238 21.44 -3.42 -2.23
N LEU A 239 20.98 -4.60 -2.68
CA LEU A 239 20.31 -5.58 -1.83
C LEU A 239 21.25 -6.23 -0.81
N ARG A 240 22.54 -6.35 -1.11
CA ARG A 240 23.54 -6.88 -0.17
C ARG A 240 23.56 -6.07 1.12
N GLY A 241 23.54 -4.75 1.03
CA GLY A 241 23.45 -3.87 2.20
C GLY A 241 22.25 -4.19 3.09
N VAL A 242 21.10 -4.54 2.50
CA VAL A 242 19.91 -4.98 3.25
C VAL A 242 20.16 -6.30 4.00
N LEU A 243 20.91 -7.24 3.39
CA LEU A 243 21.17 -8.56 3.97
C LEU A 243 22.18 -8.53 5.11
N GLU A 244 23.18 -7.67 4.97
CA GLU A 244 24.26 -7.51 5.94
C GLU A 244 23.86 -6.60 7.11
N ARG A 245 22.80 -5.83 6.96
CA ARG A 245 22.34 -4.88 7.97
C ARG A 245 21.86 -5.59 9.24
N SER A 246 22.42 -5.21 10.39
CA SER A 246 22.05 -5.76 11.71
C SER A 246 21.17 -4.82 12.54
N ASP A 247 20.98 -3.57 12.10
CA ASP A 247 20.39 -2.51 12.90
C ASP A 247 18.97 -2.11 12.49
N PHE A 248 18.23 -3.03 11.87
CA PHE A 248 16.84 -2.79 11.48
C PHE A 248 15.92 -2.36 12.63
N SER A 249 16.26 -2.72 13.85
CA SER A 249 15.57 -2.24 15.05
C SER A 249 15.62 -0.72 15.23
N ARG A 250 16.59 -0.06 14.56
CA ARG A 250 16.74 1.40 14.56
C ARG A 250 15.97 2.10 13.44
N LEU A 251 15.42 1.36 12.48
CA LEU A 251 14.56 1.98 11.48
C LEU A 251 13.40 2.67 12.17
N LEU A 252 13.42 4.01 12.12
CA LEU A 252 12.40 4.84 12.75
C LEU A 252 11.06 4.60 12.09
N CYS A 253 10.18 3.91 12.81
CA CYS A 253 8.79 3.76 12.41
C CYS A 253 7.93 4.78 13.13
N ARG A 254 7.17 5.57 12.40
CA ARG A 254 6.18 6.49 12.97
C ARG A 254 5.14 5.75 13.81
N HIS A 255 4.96 4.47 13.58
CA HIS A 255 3.95 3.66 14.24
C HIS A 255 4.36 3.00 15.54
N ARG A 256 5.58 3.12 16.01
CA ARG A 256 6.06 2.50 17.27
C ARG A 256 5.42 1.13 17.56
N SER A 257 5.20 0.32 16.55
CA SER A 257 4.61 -0.99 16.75
C SER A 257 5.73 -2.03 16.79
N ARG A 258 5.56 -3.07 17.60
CA ARG A 258 6.46 -4.25 17.68
C ARG A 258 6.69 -4.96 16.33
N TRP A 259 6.08 -4.49 15.29
CA TRP A 259 6.25 -4.93 13.92
C TRP A 259 7.65 -4.75 13.35
N MET A 260 8.44 -3.87 13.93
CA MET A 260 9.73 -3.45 13.39
C MET A 260 10.80 -4.53 13.51
N GLU A 261 10.82 -5.24 14.62
CA GLU A 261 11.80 -6.32 14.83
C GLU A 261 11.58 -7.48 13.86
N SER A 262 10.32 -7.76 13.51
CA SER A 262 9.98 -8.82 12.57
C SER A 262 10.16 -8.41 11.10
N SER A 263 10.06 -7.12 10.78
CA SER A 263 10.18 -6.63 9.40
C SER A 263 11.59 -6.78 8.81
N THR A 264 12.60 -6.88 9.65
CA THR A 264 14.00 -7.14 9.24
C THR A 264 14.10 -8.43 8.41
N ASN A 265 13.55 -9.50 8.95
CA ASN A 265 13.60 -10.80 8.28
C ASN A 265 12.76 -10.80 7.00
N TYR A 266 11.64 -10.08 6.97
CA TYR A 266 10.86 -9.91 5.76
C TYR A 266 11.69 -9.36 4.59
N PHE A 267 12.41 -8.26 4.80
CA PHE A 267 13.23 -7.65 3.76
C PHE A 267 14.41 -8.55 3.36
N ARG A 268 15.06 -9.22 4.33
CA ARG A 268 16.13 -10.17 4.05
C ARG A 268 15.64 -11.35 3.22
N ILE A 269 14.50 -11.94 3.56
CA ILE A 269 13.90 -13.04 2.81
C ILE A 269 13.54 -12.59 1.40
N ALA A 270 12.90 -11.41 1.25
CA ALA A 270 12.50 -10.89 -0.05
C ALA A 270 13.72 -10.58 -0.94
N ALA A 271 14.80 -10.02 -0.37
CA ALA A 271 16.05 -9.80 -1.08
C ALA A 271 16.67 -11.12 -1.54
N ALA A 272 16.81 -12.10 -0.64
CA ALA A 272 17.36 -13.41 -0.95
C ALA A 272 16.58 -14.13 -2.05
N MET A 273 15.25 -14.08 -1.99
CA MET A 273 14.38 -14.67 -3.02
C MET A 273 14.58 -14.03 -4.39
N SER A 274 14.75 -12.71 -4.45
CA SER A 274 14.95 -11.99 -5.70
C SER A 274 16.31 -12.32 -6.31
N LEU A 275 17.35 -12.35 -5.51
CA LEU A 275 18.71 -12.73 -5.92
C LEU A 275 18.77 -14.17 -6.44
N ASP A 276 18.06 -15.08 -5.79
CA ASP A 276 17.93 -16.47 -6.20
C ASP A 276 17.23 -16.60 -7.56
N ARG A 277 16.13 -15.88 -7.73
CA ARG A 277 15.39 -15.85 -9.00
C ARG A 277 16.20 -15.24 -10.17
N TRP A 278 17.17 -14.40 -9.85
CA TRP A 278 18.06 -13.80 -10.85
C TRP A 278 19.33 -14.61 -11.10
N ASP A 279 19.45 -15.82 -10.56
CA ASP A 279 20.66 -16.67 -10.59
C ASP A 279 21.91 -15.98 -9.99
N LEU A 280 21.69 -15.00 -9.14
CA LEU A 280 22.72 -14.34 -8.36
C LEU A 280 22.84 -15.03 -7.00
N THR A 281 23.23 -16.29 -7.03
CA THR A 281 23.35 -17.14 -5.84
C THR A 281 24.32 -16.56 -4.83
N HIS A 282 23.85 -16.33 -3.64
CA HIS A 282 24.71 -16.06 -2.51
C HIS A 282 24.15 -16.65 -1.23
N ALA A 283 25.06 -16.99 -0.32
CA ALA A 283 24.86 -17.43 1.05
C ALA A 283 24.04 -16.40 1.91
N LEU A 284 22.89 -15.98 1.43
CA LEU A 284 22.21 -14.77 1.83
C LEU A 284 21.25 -14.95 2.98
N MET A 285 21.00 -16.20 3.32
CA MET A 285 20.14 -16.55 4.45
C MET A 285 20.95 -16.79 5.72
N ARG A 286 22.24 -16.39 5.74
CA ARG A 286 23.05 -16.48 6.96
C ARG A 286 22.39 -15.67 8.08
N GLY A 287 22.07 -16.34 9.17
CA GLY A 287 21.48 -15.73 10.36
C GLY A 287 19.96 -15.61 10.37
N LEU A 288 19.24 -16.22 9.42
CA LEU A 288 17.80 -16.40 9.54
C LEU A 288 17.50 -17.72 10.26
N ASP A 289 16.89 -17.61 11.44
CA ASP A 289 16.26 -18.74 12.11
C ASP A 289 14.82 -18.85 11.61
N PRO A 290 14.47 -19.94 10.88
CA PRO A 290 13.10 -20.11 10.38
C PRO A 290 12.04 -20.17 11.48
N ASP A 291 12.41 -20.62 12.67
CA ASP A 291 11.48 -20.76 13.80
C ASP A 291 11.27 -19.43 14.54
N ALA A 292 12.21 -18.48 14.40
CA ALA A 292 12.09 -17.12 14.91
C ALA A 292 11.28 -16.18 13.99
N LEU A 293 10.88 -16.64 12.79
CA LEU A 293 10.14 -15.83 11.84
C LEU A 293 8.69 -15.58 12.29
N SER A 294 8.21 -14.36 12.10
CA SER A 294 6.81 -14.04 12.28
C SER A 294 5.90 -14.83 11.32
N PHE A 295 4.61 -14.92 11.63
CA PHE A 295 3.64 -15.62 10.77
C PHE A 295 3.67 -15.15 9.30
N ARG A 296 3.85 -13.85 9.05
CA ARG A 296 3.97 -13.28 7.70
C ARG A 296 5.25 -13.71 6.99
N GLU A 297 6.35 -13.68 7.70
CA GLU A 297 7.65 -14.09 7.20
C GLU A 297 7.67 -15.58 6.93
N GLN A 298 7.10 -16.39 7.80
CA GLN A 298 6.91 -17.81 7.55
C GLN A 298 6.03 -18.07 6.33
N ALA A 299 4.98 -17.27 6.11
CA ALA A 299 4.12 -17.39 4.94
C ALA A 299 4.90 -17.04 3.65
N LEU A 300 5.70 -15.98 3.67
CA LEU A 300 6.57 -15.59 2.56
C LEU A 300 7.63 -16.68 2.30
N TYR A 301 8.27 -17.17 3.35
CA TYR A 301 9.24 -18.26 3.27
C TYR A 301 8.63 -19.55 2.71
N ARG A 302 7.42 -19.94 3.15
CA ARG A 302 6.69 -21.09 2.62
C ARG A 302 6.28 -20.91 1.17
N ARG A 303 5.88 -19.68 0.78
CA ARG A 303 5.57 -19.35 -0.61
C ARG A 303 6.80 -19.45 -1.49
N SER A 304 7.94 -18.97 -1.03
CA SER A 304 9.21 -19.11 -1.73
C SER A 304 9.58 -20.59 -1.93
N ARG A 305 9.41 -21.41 -0.89
CA ARG A 305 9.62 -22.87 -0.97
C ARG A 305 8.73 -23.52 -2.03
N LYS A 306 7.44 -23.17 -2.10
CA LYS A 306 6.52 -23.71 -3.12
C LYS A 306 6.91 -23.32 -4.53
N MET A 307 7.38 -22.08 -4.73
CA MET A 307 7.86 -21.62 -6.03
C MET A 307 9.16 -22.35 -6.46
N ARG A 308 10.02 -22.68 -5.51
CA ARG A 308 11.25 -23.47 -5.75
C ARG A 308 10.96 -24.93 -6.13
N HIS A 309 9.94 -25.53 -5.54
CA HIS A 309 9.53 -26.89 -5.90
C HIS A 309 8.99 -26.99 -7.34
N ALA A 310 8.53 -25.88 -7.91
CA ALA A 310 8.13 -25.81 -9.31
C ALA A 310 9.31 -25.66 -10.29
N SER A 311 10.48 -25.29 -9.81
CA SER A 311 11.69 -25.00 -10.63
C SER A 311 12.92 -25.86 -10.37
N GLY A 312 12.79 -27.00 -9.65
CA GLY A 312 13.89 -27.99 -9.46
C GLY A 312 14.76 -27.76 -8.21
N GLY A 313 14.88 -28.79 -7.42
CA GLY A 313 15.24 -28.88 -5.98
C GLY A 313 16.66 -28.58 -5.50
N GLU A 314 17.58 -27.97 -6.26
CA GLU A 314 18.97 -27.74 -5.80
C GLU A 314 19.11 -26.55 -4.83
N THR A 315 18.28 -25.56 -4.96
CA THR A 315 18.39 -24.30 -4.20
C THR A 315 17.97 -24.39 -2.73
N LEU A 316 17.16 -25.40 -2.38
CA LEU A 316 16.78 -25.67 -0.97
C LEU A 316 17.92 -26.27 -0.15
N GLN A 317 18.80 -26.99 -0.81
CA GLN A 317 19.96 -27.61 -0.16
C GLN A 317 20.99 -26.54 0.20
N VAL A 318 21.20 -25.57 -0.70
CA VAL A 318 22.09 -24.43 -0.48
C VAL A 318 21.59 -23.53 0.66
N ALA A 319 20.28 -23.29 0.74
CA ALA A 319 19.71 -22.50 1.85
C ALA A 319 19.77 -23.26 3.19
N ARG A 320 19.57 -24.58 3.19
CA ARG A 320 19.75 -25.41 4.39
C ARG A 320 21.20 -25.51 4.84
N GLU A 321 22.13 -25.63 3.91
CA GLU A 321 23.56 -25.69 4.19
C GLU A 321 24.09 -24.34 4.68
N ALA A 322 23.58 -23.24 4.13
CA ALA A 322 23.87 -21.89 4.62
C ALA A 322 23.33 -21.63 6.03
N LEU A 323 22.14 -22.16 6.36
CA LEU A 323 21.57 -22.10 7.72
C LEU A 323 22.33 -23.02 8.70
N ALA A 324 22.72 -24.21 8.26
CA ALA A 324 23.48 -25.16 9.09
C ALA A 324 24.92 -24.71 9.34
N GLY A 325 25.55 -24.01 8.39
CA GLY A 325 26.90 -23.47 8.55
C GLY A 325 26.99 -22.21 9.43
N ALA A 326 25.87 -21.52 9.70
CA ALA A 326 25.83 -20.35 10.58
C ALA A 326 25.75 -20.71 12.08
N GLY A 327 25.56 -21.98 12.42
CA GLY A 327 25.44 -22.47 13.80
C GLY A 327 26.70 -23.07 14.41
N GLN A 328 27.85 -22.93 13.76
CA GLN A 328 29.15 -23.35 14.38
C GLN A 328 30.00 -22.11 14.69
N PRO A 329 30.50 -21.99 15.94
CA PRO A 329 31.26 -20.83 16.42
C PRO A 329 32.60 -20.62 15.69
#